data_23257288ddae00c40232ce0d1cb3bcf3
#
_entry.id   23257288ddae00c40232ce0d1cb3bcf3
#
_cell.length_a   1.000
_cell.length_b   1.000
_cell.length_c   1.000
_cell.angle_alpha   90.00
_cell.angle_beta   90.00
_cell.angle_gamma   90.00
#
_symmetry.space_group_name_H-M   'P 1'
#
loop_
_entity.id
_entity.type
_entity.pdbx_description
1 polymer ?
#
loop_
_entity_poly.entity_id
_entity_poly.type
_entity_poly.pdbx_seq_one_letter_code
_entity_poly.pdbx_strand_id
1 'polypeptide(L)'
;MSNTENEPPKDVLSPAEYIRANFESSDRIAILVRNAKRGETTQRISTRAKVTDTPFQDWLRSKNERDGCDIYVGMNALKATAFTRTKHDILAIRHLYADLDRDGSASLAAIEKSTEAPTPNYVLNTSPDKYQVVWRVEDIDLAHAETLLHAIAREFDGDQAATDAARVLRVPGFLNRKYDEAFLVSAQRHTDRIYHAHDFKLRTEPVDSGYRQPWHSRSQLTRSEPRPISQSERDWAHVKSALASGANPEELTLSLPSTVHSIAGRICRSLASGPIA
;
A
#
# COMPACT_ATOMS: atom_id res chain seq x y z
N MET A 1 1.74 -36.99 -30.28
CA MET A 1 2.25 -35.65 -29.97
C MET A 1 1.60 -35.26 -28.65
N SER A 2 2.30 -35.49 -27.56
CA SER A 2 1.81 -35.29 -26.19
C SER A 2 1.98 -33.82 -25.84
N ASN A 3 0.86 -33.11 -25.59
CA ASN A 3 0.81 -31.82 -24.98
C ASN A 3 1.34 -31.97 -23.54
N THR A 4 2.57 -31.58 -23.30
CA THR A 4 3.05 -31.27 -21.96
C THR A 4 2.46 -29.93 -21.60
N GLU A 5 1.30 -29.96 -20.92
CA GLU A 5 0.80 -28.83 -20.19
C GLU A 5 1.89 -28.38 -19.18
N ASN A 6 2.27 -27.13 -19.28
CA ASN A 6 3.26 -26.48 -18.43
C ASN A 6 2.62 -26.31 -17.04
N GLU A 7 2.64 -27.38 -16.21
CA GLU A 7 2.26 -27.26 -14.81
C GLU A 7 3.15 -26.20 -14.15
N PRO A 8 2.58 -25.19 -13.49
CA PRO A 8 3.38 -24.22 -12.74
C PRO A 8 4.20 -24.97 -11.67
N PRO A 9 5.43 -24.52 -11.37
CA PRO A 9 6.26 -25.15 -10.36
C PRO A 9 5.48 -25.24 -9.03
N LYS A 10 5.55 -26.39 -8.36
CA LYS A 10 4.75 -26.81 -7.19
C LYS A 10 4.84 -25.89 -5.95
N ASP A 11 5.64 -24.84 -5.99
CA ASP A 11 5.87 -23.92 -4.87
C ASP A 11 5.34 -22.48 -5.09
N VAL A 12 4.58 -22.23 -6.15
CA VAL A 12 4.01 -20.89 -6.38
C VAL A 12 2.66 -20.78 -5.67
N LEU A 13 2.65 -20.10 -4.53
CA LEU A 13 1.40 -19.74 -3.84
C LEU A 13 0.46 -18.99 -4.78
N SER A 14 -0.77 -19.48 -4.90
CA SER A 14 -1.79 -18.73 -5.61
C SER A 14 -2.11 -17.41 -4.89
N PRO A 15 -2.58 -16.37 -5.60
CA PRO A 15 -2.97 -15.11 -4.98
C PRO A 15 -3.94 -15.27 -3.82
N ALA A 16 -4.94 -16.17 -3.98
CA ALA A 16 -5.94 -16.43 -2.96
C ALA A 16 -5.35 -17.13 -1.72
N GLU A 17 -4.44 -18.09 -1.90
CA GLU A 17 -3.74 -18.77 -0.80
C GLU A 17 -2.86 -17.79 -0.02
N TYR A 18 -2.08 -16.96 -0.73
CA TYR A 18 -1.28 -15.92 -0.09
C TYR A 18 -2.14 -14.99 0.77
N ILE A 19 -3.24 -14.48 0.23
CA ILE A 19 -4.14 -13.58 0.97
C ILE A 19 -4.79 -14.32 2.17
N ARG A 20 -5.23 -15.59 2.00
CA ARG A 20 -5.80 -16.36 3.10
C ARG A 20 -4.82 -16.60 4.23
N ALA A 21 -3.55 -16.84 3.92
CA ALA A 21 -2.52 -17.08 4.92
C ALA A 21 -2.10 -15.83 5.69
N ASN A 22 -2.32 -14.64 5.12
CA ASN A 22 -1.82 -13.39 5.67
C ASN A 22 -2.86 -12.53 6.40
N PHE A 23 -4.15 -12.83 6.27
CA PHE A 23 -5.22 -12.02 6.88
C PHE A 23 -6.27 -12.90 7.57
N GLU A 24 -6.92 -12.36 8.60
CA GLU A 24 -8.06 -12.98 9.26
C GLU A 24 -9.29 -13.00 8.34
N SER A 25 -10.21 -13.96 8.55
CA SER A 25 -11.39 -14.10 7.69
C SER A 25 -12.27 -12.85 7.63
N SER A 26 -12.34 -12.13 8.73
CA SER A 26 -13.12 -10.89 8.90
C SER A 26 -12.36 -9.64 8.49
N ASP A 27 -11.04 -9.71 8.27
CA ASP A 27 -10.25 -8.53 7.92
C ASP A 27 -10.78 -7.90 6.62
N ARG A 28 -10.99 -6.59 6.67
CA ARG A 28 -11.21 -5.79 5.48
C ARG A 28 -9.86 -5.34 4.93
N ILE A 29 -9.63 -5.60 3.68
CA ILE A 29 -8.36 -5.32 3.01
C ILE A 29 -8.58 -4.50 1.75
N ALA A 30 -7.62 -3.67 1.40
CA ALA A 30 -7.63 -2.90 0.17
C ALA A 30 -6.91 -3.67 -0.94
N ILE A 31 -7.53 -3.81 -2.09
CA ILE A 31 -6.89 -4.28 -3.32
C ILE A 31 -6.75 -3.09 -4.27
N LEU A 32 -5.53 -2.83 -4.73
CA LEU A 32 -5.24 -1.85 -5.76
C LEU A 32 -4.97 -2.54 -7.09
N VAL A 33 -5.61 -1.99 -8.12
CA VAL A 33 -5.40 -2.38 -9.52
C VAL A 33 -4.89 -1.14 -10.25
N ARG A 34 -3.64 -1.18 -10.73
CA ARG A 34 -2.98 -0.02 -11.34
C ARG A 34 -2.56 -0.33 -12.77
N ASN A 35 -3.03 0.47 -13.72
CA ASN A 35 -2.48 0.49 -15.07
C ASN A 35 -1.47 1.62 -15.18
N ALA A 36 -0.17 1.28 -15.14
CA ALA A 36 0.89 2.29 -15.16
C ALA A 36 0.94 3.05 -16.50
N LYS A 37 0.65 2.37 -17.63
CA LYS A 37 0.66 2.96 -18.98
C LYS A 37 -0.46 4.00 -19.17
N ARG A 38 -1.63 3.78 -18.52
CA ARG A 38 -2.78 4.70 -18.58
C ARG A 38 -2.83 5.70 -17.42
N GLY A 39 -1.96 5.53 -16.42
CA GLY A 39 -2.01 6.34 -15.20
C GLY A 39 -3.25 6.09 -14.32
N GLU A 40 -3.98 5.01 -14.58
CA GLU A 40 -5.23 4.68 -13.88
C GLU A 40 -4.96 3.82 -12.64
N THR A 41 -5.63 4.15 -11.55
CA THR A 41 -5.60 3.34 -10.33
C THR A 41 -7.03 3.18 -9.81
N THR A 42 -7.43 1.93 -9.58
CA THR A 42 -8.70 1.58 -8.96
C THR A 42 -8.43 0.89 -7.64
N GLN A 43 -9.15 1.28 -6.58
CA GLN A 43 -9.10 0.63 -5.28
C GLN A 43 -10.44 -0.02 -4.98
N ARG A 44 -10.40 -1.25 -4.44
CA ARG A 44 -11.56 -1.93 -3.85
C ARG A 44 -11.22 -2.37 -2.44
N ILE A 45 -12.11 -2.11 -1.49
CA ILE A 45 -12.01 -2.56 -0.11
C ILE A 45 -13.09 -3.59 0.13
N SER A 46 -12.71 -4.78 0.59
CA SER A 46 -13.63 -5.85 0.88
C SER A 46 -13.07 -6.78 1.97
N THR A 47 -13.88 -7.72 2.46
CA THR A 47 -13.41 -8.74 3.39
C THR A 47 -12.44 -9.69 2.69
N ARG A 48 -11.50 -10.29 3.47
CA ARG A 48 -10.62 -11.34 2.97
C ARG A 48 -11.41 -12.44 2.26
N ALA A 49 -12.53 -12.89 2.87
CA ALA A 49 -13.36 -13.94 2.31
C ALA A 49 -13.84 -13.58 0.88
N LYS A 50 -14.31 -12.33 0.70
CA LYS A 50 -14.78 -11.85 -0.61
C LYS A 50 -13.65 -11.69 -1.62
N VAL A 51 -12.50 -11.17 -1.18
CA VAL A 51 -11.33 -10.99 -2.06
C VAL A 51 -10.80 -12.34 -2.56
N THR A 52 -10.91 -13.39 -1.75
CA THR A 52 -10.40 -14.74 -2.10
C THR A 52 -11.45 -15.65 -2.73
N ASP A 53 -12.67 -15.16 -3.02
CA ASP A 53 -13.67 -15.93 -3.78
C ASP A 53 -13.30 -16.00 -5.26
N THR A 54 -13.80 -17.03 -5.95
CA THR A 54 -13.48 -17.27 -7.36
C THR A 54 -13.86 -16.09 -8.26
N PRO A 55 -15.05 -15.49 -8.17
CA PRO A 55 -15.42 -14.36 -9.03
C PRO A 55 -14.49 -13.13 -8.87
N PHE A 56 -14.03 -12.84 -7.64
CA PHE A 56 -13.11 -11.73 -7.41
C PHE A 56 -11.72 -12.04 -7.97
N GLN A 57 -11.23 -13.26 -7.77
CA GLN A 57 -9.95 -13.72 -8.30
C GLN A 57 -9.94 -13.74 -9.84
N ASP A 58 -11.01 -14.15 -10.48
CA ASP A 58 -11.15 -14.12 -11.93
C ASP A 58 -11.16 -12.68 -12.47
N TRP A 59 -11.81 -11.75 -11.76
CA TRP A 59 -11.75 -10.34 -12.08
C TRP A 59 -10.32 -9.81 -11.97
N LEU A 60 -9.55 -10.16 -10.94
CA LEU A 60 -8.15 -9.76 -10.79
C LEU A 60 -7.28 -10.33 -11.92
N ARG A 61 -7.43 -11.62 -12.29
CA ARG A 61 -6.73 -12.21 -13.43
C ARG A 61 -7.02 -11.46 -14.72
N SER A 62 -8.29 -11.19 -14.98
CA SER A 62 -8.70 -10.40 -16.14
C SER A 62 -8.02 -9.03 -16.17
N LYS A 63 -7.94 -8.32 -15.02
CA LYS A 63 -7.27 -7.04 -14.90
C LYS A 63 -5.77 -7.14 -15.15
N ASN A 64 -5.11 -8.18 -14.64
CA ASN A 64 -3.69 -8.39 -14.80
C ASN A 64 -3.31 -8.84 -16.21
N GLU A 65 -3.96 -9.91 -16.72
CA GLU A 65 -3.57 -10.56 -17.98
C GLU A 65 -4.04 -9.78 -19.20
N ARG A 66 -5.33 -9.37 -19.22
CA ARG A 66 -5.94 -8.71 -20.39
C ARG A 66 -5.77 -7.20 -20.39
N ASP A 67 -5.99 -6.57 -19.22
CA ASP A 67 -5.97 -5.11 -19.13
C ASP A 67 -4.57 -4.54 -18.80
N GLY A 68 -3.58 -5.42 -18.56
CA GLY A 68 -2.19 -5.03 -18.29
C GLY A 68 -2.01 -4.27 -16.98
N CYS A 69 -2.80 -4.59 -15.97
CA CYS A 69 -2.74 -3.92 -14.67
C CYS A 69 -1.84 -4.67 -13.68
N ASP A 70 -1.12 -3.94 -12.86
CA ASP A 70 -0.48 -4.45 -11.64
C ASP A 70 -1.51 -4.64 -10.53
N ILE A 71 -1.34 -5.70 -9.72
CA ILE A 71 -2.22 -6.02 -8.60
C ILE A 71 -1.45 -5.89 -7.28
N TYR A 72 -2.03 -5.14 -6.33
CA TYR A 72 -1.45 -4.92 -5.01
C TYR A 72 -2.48 -5.17 -3.92
N VAL A 73 -2.00 -5.54 -2.73
CA VAL A 73 -2.81 -5.66 -1.50
C VAL A 73 -2.29 -4.71 -0.43
N GLY A 74 -3.21 -4.05 0.28
CA GLY A 74 -2.87 -3.28 1.48
C GLY A 74 -2.47 -4.22 2.61
N MET A 75 -1.34 -3.93 3.25
CA MET A 75 -0.70 -4.88 4.17
C MET A 75 -1.37 -4.97 5.54
N ASN A 76 -2.27 -4.05 5.87
CA ASN A 76 -2.91 -4.01 7.18
C ASN A 76 -4.44 -4.02 7.09
N ALA A 77 -5.09 -4.55 8.14
CA ALA A 77 -6.53 -4.64 8.21
C ALA A 77 -7.18 -3.27 8.41
N LEU A 78 -8.29 -3.02 7.73
CA LEU A 78 -9.01 -1.76 7.74
C LEU A 78 -10.27 -1.83 8.60
N LYS A 79 -10.68 -0.69 9.16
CA LYS A 79 -11.92 -0.52 9.90
C LYS A 79 -13.14 -0.89 9.04
N ALA A 80 -14.22 -1.33 9.68
CA ALA A 80 -15.46 -1.71 8.99
C ALA A 80 -16.05 -0.56 8.15
N THR A 81 -15.86 0.68 8.60
CA THR A 81 -16.35 1.90 7.95
C THR A 81 -15.37 2.50 6.94
N ALA A 82 -14.20 1.87 6.73
CA ALA A 82 -13.19 2.41 5.83
C ALA A 82 -13.62 2.37 4.37
N PHE A 83 -13.50 3.49 3.68
CA PHE A 83 -13.66 3.63 2.23
C PHE A 83 -12.32 3.95 1.54
N THR A 84 -11.30 4.30 2.34
CA THR A 84 -9.93 4.57 1.92
C THR A 84 -8.96 3.69 2.71
N ARG A 85 -7.66 3.77 2.42
CA ARG A 85 -6.62 3.06 3.16
C ARG A 85 -5.62 4.04 3.77
N THR A 86 -6.10 5.12 4.33
CA THR A 86 -5.23 6.03 5.09
C THR A 86 -4.81 5.38 6.41
N LYS A 87 -3.81 5.94 7.07
CA LYS A 87 -3.38 5.49 8.40
C LYS A 87 -4.54 5.49 9.41
N HIS A 88 -5.46 6.45 9.30
CA HIS A 88 -6.64 6.55 10.16
C HIS A 88 -7.66 5.43 9.93
N ASP A 89 -7.64 4.80 8.76
CA ASP A 89 -8.54 3.70 8.40
C ASP A 89 -8.03 2.34 8.86
N ILE A 90 -6.77 2.26 9.32
CA ILE A 90 -6.17 1.01 9.82
C ILE A 90 -6.85 0.63 11.13
N LEU A 91 -7.32 -0.63 11.20
CA LEU A 91 -7.88 -1.26 12.39
C LEU A 91 -6.81 -2.00 13.18
N ALA A 92 -6.00 -2.79 12.49
CA ALA A 92 -4.97 -3.62 13.09
C ALA A 92 -3.74 -3.73 12.17
N ILE A 93 -2.58 -3.71 12.78
CA ILE A 93 -1.32 -4.03 12.12
C ILE A 93 -1.22 -5.55 11.99
N ARG A 94 -1.10 -6.04 10.77
CA ARG A 94 -0.94 -7.47 10.45
C ARG A 94 0.46 -7.81 9.97
N HIS A 95 1.15 -6.81 9.42
CA HIS A 95 2.46 -7.03 8.79
C HIS A 95 3.43 -5.88 9.04
N LEU A 96 4.69 -6.26 9.20
CA LEU A 96 5.84 -5.43 8.90
C LEU A 96 6.47 -5.92 7.59
N TYR A 97 7.19 -5.06 6.88
CA TYR A 97 7.74 -5.37 5.57
C TYR A 97 8.95 -4.51 5.22
N ALA A 98 9.73 -4.98 4.25
CA ALA A 98 10.77 -4.23 3.57
C ALA A 98 10.55 -4.30 2.06
N ASP A 99 10.80 -3.20 1.35
CA ASP A 99 10.83 -3.13 -0.12
C ASP A 99 12.30 -2.94 -0.55
N LEU A 100 12.88 -3.97 -1.18
CA LEU A 100 14.29 -4.05 -1.52
C LEU A 100 14.44 -3.82 -3.03
N ASP A 101 14.54 -2.56 -3.41
CA ASP A 101 14.53 -2.12 -4.82
C ASP A 101 15.94 -1.94 -5.41
N ARG A 102 16.98 -1.89 -4.56
CA ARG A 102 18.40 -1.75 -4.95
C ARG A 102 19.21 -2.84 -4.27
N ASP A 103 20.11 -3.49 -5.02
CA ASP A 103 20.95 -4.58 -4.52
C ASP A 103 20.15 -5.59 -3.67
N GLY A 104 18.95 -5.93 -4.16
CA GLY A 104 17.96 -6.66 -3.40
C GLY A 104 18.43 -8.00 -2.89
N SER A 105 19.27 -8.72 -3.67
CA SER A 105 19.85 -9.99 -3.26
C SER A 105 20.83 -9.83 -2.09
N ALA A 106 21.60 -8.73 -2.05
CA ALA A 106 22.53 -8.46 -0.94
C ALA A 106 21.77 -8.11 0.35
N SER A 107 20.73 -7.26 0.22
CA SER A 107 19.85 -6.88 1.33
C SER A 107 19.08 -8.08 1.87
N LEU A 108 18.57 -8.95 0.99
CA LEU A 108 17.90 -10.19 1.39
C LEU A 108 18.86 -11.13 2.16
N ALA A 109 20.07 -11.31 1.67
CA ALA A 109 21.09 -12.12 2.35
C ALA A 109 21.49 -11.54 3.71
N ALA A 110 21.43 -10.21 3.89
CA ALA A 110 21.63 -9.56 5.17
C ALA A 110 20.49 -9.86 6.15
N ILE A 111 19.23 -9.81 5.67
CA ILE A 111 18.04 -10.20 6.48
C ILE A 111 18.15 -11.66 6.93
N GLU A 112 18.46 -12.58 6.03
CA GLU A 112 18.55 -14.02 6.32
C GLU A 112 19.63 -14.38 7.36
N LYS A 113 20.71 -13.59 7.42
CA LYS A 113 21.80 -13.75 8.38
C LYS A 113 21.60 -12.95 9.67
N SER A 114 20.61 -12.09 9.72
CA SER A 114 20.41 -11.18 10.85
C SER A 114 19.96 -11.92 12.11
N THR A 115 20.45 -11.45 13.25
CA THR A 115 19.94 -11.80 14.59
C THR A 115 19.03 -10.72 15.17
N GLU A 116 18.93 -9.57 14.49
CA GLU A 116 18.18 -8.40 14.92
C GLU A 116 16.73 -8.42 14.41
N ALA A 117 16.48 -9.08 13.26
CA ALA A 117 15.16 -9.34 12.76
C ALA A 117 14.88 -10.84 12.72
N PRO A 118 13.64 -11.29 13.01
CA PRO A 118 13.30 -12.70 12.93
C PRO A 118 13.24 -13.17 11.46
N THR A 119 13.21 -14.49 11.25
CA THR A 119 13.01 -15.08 9.92
C THR A 119 11.71 -14.55 9.30
N PRO A 120 11.73 -14.00 8.08
CA PRO A 120 10.51 -13.48 7.44
C PRO A 120 9.50 -14.60 7.17
N ASN A 121 8.21 -14.28 7.16
CA ASN A 121 7.19 -15.23 6.74
C ASN A 121 7.22 -15.48 5.24
N TYR A 122 7.39 -14.41 4.47
CA TYR A 122 7.43 -14.47 3.01
C TYR A 122 8.52 -13.59 2.44
N VAL A 123 9.15 -14.09 1.39
CA VAL A 123 10.00 -13.32 0.49
C VAL A 123 9.35 -13.37 -0.89
N LEU A 124 8.95 -12.21 -1.40
CA LEU A 124 8.36 -12.06 -2.73
C LEU A 124 9.44 -11.57 -3.69
N ASN A 125 9.66 -12.29 -4.80
CA ASN A 125 10.45 -11.79 -5.91
C ASN A 125 9.51 -11.02 -6.86
N THR A 126 9.71 -9.71 -6.99
CA THR A 126 8.79 -8.82 -7.73
C THR A 126 9.29 -8.44 -9.13
N SER A 127 10.59 -8.53 -9.35
CA SER A 127 11.31 -8.37 -10.62
C SER A 127 12.78 -8.78 -10.40
N PRO A 128 13.61 -8.89 -11.44
CA PRO A 128 15.02 -9.25 -11.25
C PRO A 128 15.70 -8.38 -10.21
N ASP A 129 16.32 -9.02 -9.22
CA ASP A 129 17.01 -8.41 -8.07
C ASP A 129 16.17 -7.44 -7.23
N LYS A 130 14.83 -7.65 -7.19
CA LYS A 130 13.92 -6.85 -6.36
C LYS A 130 13.01 -7.73 -5.55
N TYR A 131 12.96 -7.46 -4.24
CA TYR A 131 12.24 -8.29 -3.31
C TYR A 131 11.34 -7.45 -2.39
N GLN A 132 10.26 -8.07 -1.96
CA GLN A 132 9.43 -7.58 -0.86
C GLN A 132 9.44 -8.64 0.24
N VAL A 133 9.88 -8.26 1.41
CA VAL A 133 10.01 -9.17 2.56
C VAL A 133 8.90 -8.86 3.54
N VAL A 134 8.22 -9.89 4.05
CA VAL A 134 7.01 -9.73 4.87
C VAL A 134 7.12 -10.55 6.15
N TRP A 135 6.84 -9.91 7.28
CA TRP A 135 6.67 -10.52 8.60
C TRP A 135 5.22 -10.36 9.04
N ARG A 136 4.60 -11.46 9.45
CA ARG A 136 3.28 -11.45 10.09
C ARG A 136 3.46 -11.07 11.54
N VAL A 137 2.67 -10.08 11.99
CA VAL A 137 2.77 -9.57 13.35
C VAL A 137 1.39 -9.42 14.00
N GLU A 138 1.38 -9.37 15.33
CA GLU A 138 0.20 -9.06 16.12
C GLU A 138 0.57 -8.19 17.32
N ASP A 139 -0.44 -7.56 17.93
CA ASP A 139 -0.32 -6.73 19.14
C ASP A 139 0.71 -5.57 19.00
N ILE A 140 0.79 -4.99 17.82
CA ILE A 140 1.63 -3.82 17.54
C ILE A 140 0.72 -2.62 17.18
N ASP A 141 0.87 -1.50 17.88
CA ASP A 141 0.18 -0.27 17.52
C ASP A 141 0.80 0.39 16.28
N LEU A 142 0.06 1.33 15.68
CA LEU A 142 0.46 2.00 14.44
C LEU A 142 1.80 2.74 14.55
N ALA A 143 2.03 3.47 15.64
CA ALA A 143 3.24 4.29 15.80
C ALA A 143 4.47 3.40 15.97
N HIS A 144 4.34 2.33 16.76
CA HIS A 144 5.40 1.36 16.95
C HIS A 144 5.69 0.58 15.67
N ALA A 145 4.65 0.20 14.91
CA ALA A 145 4.82 -0.46 13.61
C ALA A 145 5.61 0.43 12.62
N GLU A 146 5.29 1.73 12.51
CA GLU A 146 6.03 2.64 11.63
C GLU A 146 7.48 2.84 12.10
N THR A 147 7.72 2.89 13.40
CA THR A 147 9.07 2.93 13.96
C THR A 147 9.88 1.69 13.56
N LEU A 148 9.28 0.51 13.66
CA LEU A 148 9.91 -0.74 13.23
C LEU A 148 10.12 -0.79 11.71
N LEU A 149 9.16 -0.36 10.89
CA LEU A 149 9.30 -0.29 9.44
C LEU A 149 10.48 0.60 9.04
N HIS A 150 10.64 1.76 9.67
CA HIS A 150 11.79 2.63 9.45
C HIS A 150 13.11 1.97 9.88
N ALA A 151 13.12 1.28 11.02
CA ALA A 151 14.31 0.57 11.50
C ALA A 151 14.71 -0.57 10.56
N ILE A 152 13.74 -1.37 10.09
CA ILE A 152 13.95 -2.44 9.10
C ILE A 152 14.55 -1.88 7.81
N ALA A 153 13.93 -0.84 7.24
CA ALA A 153 14.39 -0.25 6.00
C ALA A 153 15.80 0.37 6.12
N ARG A 154 16.14 0.94 7.27
CA ARG A 154 17.49 1.47 7.54
C ARG A 154 18.52 0.36 7.69
N GLU A 155 18.21 -0.69 8.44
CA GLU A 155 19.13 -1.78 8.73
C GLU A 155 19.48 -2.60 7.50
N PHE A 156 18.51 -2.81 6.61
CA PHE A 156 18.64 -3.71 5.46
C PHE A 156 18.64 -2.99 4.11
N ASP A 157 18.95 -1.70 4.08
CA ASP A 157 19.00 -0.86 2.85
C ASP A 157 17.69 -0.93 2.01
N GLY A 158 16.54 -1.03 2.69
CA GLY A 158 15.23 -0.98 2.07
C GLY A 158 14.80 0.44 1.69
N ASP A 159 13.75 0.54 0.86
CA ASP A 159 13.19 1.83 0.45
C ASP A 159 12.56 2.57 1.64
N GLN A 160 13.22 3.65 2.08
CA GLN A 160 12.74 4.51 3.18
C GLN A 160 11.39 5.19 2.86
N ALA A 161 11.05 5.36 1.59
CA ALA A 161 9.75 5.88 1.19
C ALA A 161 8.63 4.82 1.33
N ALA A 162 8.98 3.57 1.57
CA ALA A 162 8.05 2.45 1.71
C ALA A 162 7.77 2.03 3.16
N THR A 163 7.95 2.93 4.13
CA THR A 163 7.88 2.62 5.58
C THR A 163 6.55 3.04 6.25
N ASP A 164 5.54 3.45 5.48
CA ASP A 164 4.23 3.81 6.04
C ASP A 164 3.31 2.60 6.18
N ALA A 165 2.55 2.50 7.28
CA ALA A 165 1.66 1.37 7.56
C ALA A 165 0.47 1.23 6.59
N ALA A 166 0.19 2.26 5.76
CA ALA A 166 -0.86 2.22 4.74
C ALA A 166 -0.33 1.70 3.37
N ARG A 167 0.86 1.10 3.34
CA ARG A 167 1.50 0.61 2.11
C ARG A 167 0.74 -0.55 1.48
N VAL A 168 0.90 -0.67 0.18
CA VAL A 168 0.48 -1.85 -0.59
C VAL A 168 1.71 -2.55 -1.15
N LEU A 169 1.68 -3.87 -1.14
CA LEU A 169 2.69 -4.72 -1.76
C LEU A 169 2.08 -5.51 -2.91
N ARG A 170 2.92 -6.01 -3.81
CA ARG A 170 2.48 -6.85 -4.93
C ARG A 170 1.89 -8.16 -4.41
N VAL A 171 0.90 -8.67 -5.13
CA VAL A 171 0.32 -9.98 -4.82
C VAL A 171 1.03 -11.03 -5.68
N PRO A 172 1.60 -12.09 -5.07
CA PRO A 172 2.22 -13.18 -5.82
C PRO A 172 1.18 -13.91 -6.68
N GLY A 173 1.65 -14.54 -7.76
CA GLY A 173 0.82 -15.21 -8.75
C GLY A 173 0.23 -14.29 -9.82
N PHE A 174 0.49 -12.97 -9.73
CA PHE A 174 0.18 -12.00 -10.78
C PHE A 174 1.45 -11.49 -11.47
N LEU A 175 1.30 -11.04 -12.70
CA LEU A 175 2.38 -10.45 -13.48
C LEU A 175 2.62 -8.99 -13.05
N ASN A 176 3.89 -8.66 -12.80
CA ASN A 176 4.36 -7.29 -12.71
C ASN A 176 4.42 -6.70 -14.14
N ARG A 177 3.56 -5.73 -14.41
CA ARG A 177 3.39 -5.08 -15.72
C ARG A 177 4.10 -3.73 -15.82
N LYS A 178 4.97 -3.41 -14.84
CA LYS A 178 5.71 -2.15 -14.79
C LYS A 178 6.71 -2.01 -15.94
N TYR A 179 7.27 -3.13 -16.38
CA TYR A 179 8.27 -3.20 -17.44
C TYR A 179 7.67 -3.75 -18.74
N ASP A 180 8.37 -3.62 -19.85
CA ASP A 180 7.91 -4.15 -21.14
C ASP A 180 7.83 -5.67 -21.14
N GLU A 181 8.78 -6.33 -20.52
CA GLU A 181 8.73 -7.75 -20.24
C GLU A 181 8.03 -7.97 -18.88
N ALA A 182 6.93 -8.69 -18.93
CA ALA A 182 6.14 -8.96 -17.73
C ALA A 182 6.85 -10.02 -16.86
N PHE A 183 6.95 -9.74 -15.56
CA PHE A 183 7.60 -10.63 -14.58
C PHE A 183 6.55 -11.26 -13.67
N LEU A 184 6.54 -12.60 -13.55
CA LEU A 184 5.66 -13.28 -12.61
C LEU A 184 6.14 -13.06 -11.18
N VAL A 185 5.33 -12.39 -10.36
CA VAL A 185 5.62 -12.21 -8.94
C VAL A 185 5.46 -13.56 -8.23
N SER A 186 6.54 -14.07 -7.65
CA SER A 186 6.54 -15.31 -6.86
C SER A 186 6.72 -15.00 -5.39
N ALA A 187 6.31 -15.93 -4.51
CA ALA A 187 6.53 -15.85 -3.08
C ALA A 187 7.10 -17.16 -2.56
N GLN A 188 8.16 -17.05 -1.76
CA GLN A 188 8.69 -18.14 -0.97
C GLN A 188 8.23 -17.99 0.47
N ARG A 189 7.63 -19.04 1.03
CA ARG A 189 7.22 -19.09 2.44
C ARG A 189 8.33 -19.73 3.27
N HIS A 190 8.71 -19.08 4.37
CA HIS A 190 9.76 -19.57 5.26
C HIS A 190 9.21 -20.05 6.60
N THR A 191 8.19 -19.39 7.15
CA THR A 191 7.61 -19.74 8.45
C THR A 191 6.15 -19.29 8.56
N ASP A 192 5.41 -19.92 9.50
CA ASP A 192 4.04 -19.54 9.88
C ASP A 192 3.96 -18.77 11.19
N ARG A 193 5.10 -18.51 11.81
CA ARG A 193 5.15 -17.82 13.10
C ARG A 193 4.55 -16.42 12.97
N ILE A 194 3.78 -16.00 13.98
CA ILE A 194 3.34 -14.63 14.17
C ILE A 194 4.29 -13.99 15.17
N TYR A 195 4.75 -12.78 14.87
CA TYR A 195 5.75 -12.09 15.67
C TYR A 195 5.13 -10.94 16.45
N HIS A 196 5.79 -10.57 17.54
CA HIS A 196 5.49 -9.38 18.33
C HIS A 196 6.63 -8.36 18.17
N ALA A 197 6.40 -7.14 18.63
CA ALA A 197 7.40 -6.07 18.55
C ALA A 197 8.76 -6.46 19.18
N HIS A 198 8.74 -7.21 20.28
CA HIS A 198 9.97 -7.61 20.99
C HIS A 198 10.81 -8.69 20.26
N ASP A 199 10.26 -9.34 19.23
CA ASP A 199 11.02 -10.25 18.38
C ASP A 199 12.00 -9.48 17.45
N PHE A 200 11.78 -8.16 17.25
CA PHE A 200 12.62 -7.28 16.46
C PHE A 200 13.57 -6.52 17.40
N LYS A 201 14.86 -6.89 17.39
CA LYS A 201 15.90 -6.28 18.24
C LYS A 201 16.59 -5.10 17.56
N LEU A 202 15.95 -4.57 16.53
CA LEU A 202 16.47 -3.46 15.74
C LEU A 202 16.60 -2.19 16.59
N ARG A 203 17.65 -1.41 16.36
CA ARG A 203 17.80 -0.10 16.98
C ARG A 203 16.73 0.82 16.43
N THR A 204 15.74 1.14 17.28
CA THR A 204 14.71 2.11 16.96
C THR A 204 15.15 3.50 17.43
N GLU A 205 15.26 4.44 16.50
CA GLU A 205 15.36 5.85 16.84
C GLU A 205 13.96 6.43 16.97
N PRO A 206 13.71 7.38 17.88
CA PRO A 206 12.43 8.06 17.89
C PRO A 206 12.21 8.65 16.49
N VAL A 207 11.20 8.19 15.78
CA VAL A 207 10.75 8.87 14.57
C VAL A 207 10.32 10.25 15.03
N ASP A 208 11.05 11.28 14.62
CA ASP A 208 10.58 12.65 14.78
C ASP A 208 9.30 12.74 13.94
N SER A 209 8.20 12.34 14.58
CA SER A 209 6.89 12.44 14.00
C SER A 209 6.61 13.92 13.88
N GLY A 210 6.87 14.50 12.70
CA GLY A 210 6.51 15.85 12.36
C GLY A 210 5.00 16.14 12.48
N TYR A 211 4.30 15.36 13.27
CA TYR A 211 2.96 15.57 13.77
C TYR A 211 3.05 16.50 14.98
N ARG A 212 3.36 17.78 14.69
CA ARG A 212 3.19 18.83 15.71
C ARG A 212 1.71 18.89 16.05
N GLN A 213 1.37 18.41 17.24
CA GLN A 213 0.13 18.79 17.92
C GLN A 213 0.06 20.32 17.95
N PRO A 214 -1.02 20.95 17.51
CA PRO A 214 -1.20 22.38 17.75
C PRO A 214 -1.54 22.57 19.24
N TRP A 215 -0.83 23.49 19.91
CA TRP A 215 -1.05 24.06 21.24
C TRP A 215 -0.18 23.53 22.39
N HIS A 216 0.83 24.22 22.73
CA HIS A 216 1.18 25.13 23.85
C HIS A 216 2.69 25.18 24.06
N SER A 217 3.32 26.21 23.68
CA SER A 217 4.11 27.19 24.46
C SER A 217 4.99 28.02 23.57
N ARG A 218 4.85 29.29 23.79
CA ARG A 218 5.56 30.42 23.22
C ARG A 218 7.03 30.38 23.64
N SER A 219 8.00 30.29 22.69
CA SER A 219 9.14 31.19 22.64
C SER A 219 10.18 30.71 21.62
N GLN A 220 10.64 31.70 20.85
CA GLN A 220 11.77 31.79 19.93
C GLN A 220 11.52 31.38 18.46
N LEU A 221 11.14 32.45 17.75
CA LEU A 221 11.11 32.57 16.29
C LEU A 221 12.55 32.60 15.73
N THR A 222 12.90 31.58 14.93
CA THR A 222 13.82 31.80 13.82
C THR A 222 12.99 31.69 12.54
N ARG A 223 13.01 32.75 11.78
CA ARG A 223 12.23 33.00 10.57
C ARG A 223 12.83 32.17 9.44
N SER A 224 12.25 30.98 9.12
CA SER A 224 12.48 30.32 7.86
C SER A 224 11.49 30.85 6.83
N GLU A 225 11.97 31.23 5.67
CA GLU A 225 11.13 31.74 4.59
C GLU A 225 10.06 30.73 4.18
N PRO A 226 8.82 31.18 3.89
CA PRO A 226 7.75 30.27 3.50
C PRO A 226 8.07 29.67 2.11
N ARG A 227 8.05 28.33 2.05
CA ARG A 227 8.13 27.60 0.79
C ARG A 227 7.01 28.07 -0.15
N PRO A 228 7.31 28.41 -1.41
CA PRO A 228 6.29 28.85 -2.36
C PRO A 228 5.24 27.74 -2.57
N ILE A 229 3.99 28.07 -2.26
CA ILE A 229 2.83 27.19 -2.48
C ILE A 229 2.70 26.95 -3.98
N SER A 230 2.61 25.67 -4.41
CA SER A 230 2.43 25.31 -5.81
C SER A 230 1.09 25.83 -6.37
N GLN A 231 1.00 26.01 -7.69
CA GLN A 231 -0.24 26.44 -8.34
C GLN A 231 -1.39 25.47 -8.01
N SER A 232 -1.14 24.17 -8.01
CA SER A 232 -2.12 23.14 -7.67
C SER A 232 -2.64 23.24 -6.22
N GLU A 233 -1.77 23.60 -5.27
CA GLU A 233 -2.18 23.81 -3.87
C GLU A 233 -3.05 25.07 -3.72
N ARG A 234 -2.76 26.13 -4.48
CA ARG A 234 -3.60 27.35 -4.51
C ARG A 234 -4.96 27.09 -5.10
N ASP A 235 -5.01 26.39 -6.24
CA ASP A 235 -6.26 26.04 -6.93
C ASP A 235 -7.14 25.15 -6.03
N TRP A 236 -6.52 24.20 -5.31
CA TRP A 236 -7.22 23.34 -4.38
C TRP A 236 -7.73 24.07 -3.14
N ALA A 237 -6.99 25.03 -2.61
CA ALA A 237 -7.44 25.90 -1.52
C ALA A 237 -8.63 26.76 -1.94
N HIS A 238 -8.63 27.28 -3.18
CA HIS A 238 -9.72 28.06 -3.74
C HIS A 238 -11.02 27.21 -3.88
N VAL A 239 -10.93 26.00 -4.42
CA VAL A 239 -12.07 25.08 -4.54
C VAL A 239 -12.67 24.75 -3.17
N LYS A 240 -11.85 24.43 -2.18
CA LYS A 240 -12.33 24.15 -0.81
C LYS A 240 -13.01 25.35 -0.17
N SER A 241 -12.48 26.55 -0.35
CA SER A 241 -13.07 27.78 0.18
C SER A 241 -14.40 28.10 -0.47
N ALA A 242 -14.52 27.96 -1.78
CA ALA A 242 -15.74 28.19 -2.52
C ALA A 242 -16.87 27.22 -2.14
N LEU A 243 -16.53 25.92 -1.99
CA LEU A 243 -17.50 24.91 -1.53
C LEU A 243 -17.96 25.17 -0.09
N ALA A 244 -17.06 25.60 0.79
CA ALA A 244 -17.40 25.96 2.17
C ALA A 244 -18.28 27.20 2.27
N SER A 245 -18.23 28.08 1.25
CA SER A 245 -19.11 29.28 1.13
C SER A 245 -20.43 28.98 0.43
N GLY A 246 -20.74 27.71 0.07
CA GLY A 246 -21.99 27.31 -0.53
C GLY A 246 -22.06 27.48 -2.05
N ALA A 247 -20.91 27.60 -2.74
CA ALA A 247 -20.89 27.67 -4.19
C ALA A 247 -21.34 26.37 -4.84
N ASN A 248 -22.08 26.47 -5.96
CA ASN A 248 -22.57 25.31 -6.69
C ASN A 248 -21.39 24.55 -7.33
N PRO A 249 -21.21 23.23 -7.06
CA PRO A 249 -20.13 22.43 -7.61
C PRO A 249 -20.06 22.41 -9.15
N GLU A 250 -21.21 22.54 -9.84
CA GLU A 250 -21.26 22.54 -11.30
C GLU A 250 -20.73 23.84 -11.91
N GLU A 251 -20.97 24.98 -11.27
CA GLU A 251 -20.45 26.28 -11.70
C GLU A 251 -18.94 26.42 -11.46
N LEU A 252 -18.42 25.78 -10.39
CA LEU A 252 -16.99 25.75 -10.09
C LEU A 252 -16.19 24.96 -11.13
N THR A 253 -16.79 23.93 -11.76
CA THR A 253 -16.10 23.15 -12.81
C THR A 253 -15.88 23.94 -14.08
N LEU A 254 -16.69 24.94 -14.39
CA LEU A 254 -16.60 25.76 -15.61
C LEU A 254 -15.54 26.88 -15.52
N SER A 255 -15.12 27.24 -14.30
CA SER A 255 -14.18 28.35 -14.04
C SER A 255 -12.73 27.91 -13.80
N LEU A 256 -12.45 26.62 -13.79
CA LEU A 256 -11.12 26.06 -13.46
C LEU A 256 -10.28 25.74 -14.71
N PRO A 257 -8.94 25.87 -14.67
CA PRO A 257 -8.05 25.44 -15.75
C PRO A 257 -8.21 23.94 -16.03
N SER A 258 -8.04 23.52 -17.29
CA SER A 258 -8.27 22.16 -17.80
C SER A 258 -7.57 21.03 -17.04
N THR A 259 -6.49 21.31 -16.33
CA THR A 259 -5.79 20.35 -15.44
C THR A 259 -6.57 19.95 -14.19
N VAL A 260 -7.53 20.76 -13.73
CA VAL A 260 -8.31 20.52 -12.51
C VAL A 260 -9.69 19.90 -12.81
N HIS A 261 -10.18 20.00 -14.06
CA HIS A 261 -11.47 19.44 -14.53
C HIS A 261 -11.62 17.93 -14.24
N SER A 262 -10.56 17.17 -14.38
CA SER A 262 -10.57 15.71 -14.16
C SER A 262 -10.85 15.30 -12.70
N ILE A 263 -10.51 16.14 -11.74
CA ILE A 263 -10.67 15.87 -10.29
C ILE A 263 -12.02 16.38 -9.82
N ALA A 264 -12.43 17.57 -10.23
CA ALA A 264 -13.71 18.18 -9.89
C ALA A 264 -14.89 17.37 -10.45
N GLY A 265 -14.81 16.87 -11.68
CA GLY A 265 -15.85 16.03 -12.30
C GLY A 265 -16.04 14.65 -11.64
N ARG A 266 -15.07 14.15 -10.87
CA ARG A 266 -15.20 12.92 -10.08
C ARG A 266 -15.90 13.16 -8.74
N ILE A 267 -15.68 14.32 -8.12
CA ILE A 267 -16.30 14.70 -6.84
C ILE A 267 -17.77 15.03 -7.04
N CYS A 268 -18.14 15.76 -8.11
CA CYS A 268 -19.52 16.07 -8.42
C CYS A 268 -20.36 14.81 -8.71
N ARG A 269 -19.80 13.81 -9.39
CA ARG A 269 -20.50 12.52 -9.62
C ARG A 269 -20.67 11.70 -8.34
N SER A 270 -19.79 11.85 -7.37
CA SER A 270 -19.90 11.16 -6.07
C SER A 270 -20.94 11.79 -5.15
N LEU A 271 -21.19 13.10 -5.27
CA LEU A 271 -22.17 13.82 -4.47
C LEU A 271 -23.59 13.75 -5.07
N ALA A 272 -23.71 13.54 -6.39
CA ALA A 272 -25.00 13.41 -7.10
C ALA A 272 -25.62 12.00 -6.97
N SER A 273 -24.89 11.01 -6.46
CA SER A 273 -25.36 9.62 -6.25
C SER A 273 -25.69 9.31 -4.78
N GLY A 274 -26.11 10.30 -3.99
CA GLY A 274 -26.67 10.11 -2.66
C GLY A 274 -28.08 9.46 -2.77
N PRO A 275 -28.51 8.61 -1.82
CA PRO A 275 -29.72 7.84 -1.95
C PRO A 275 -30.94 8.76 -1.92
N ILE A 276 -31.81 8.61 -2.92
CA ILE A 276 -33.20 9.06 -2.85
C ILE A 276 -33.90 8.06 -1.93
N ALA A 277 -34.41 8.59 -0.82
CA ALA A 277 -35.40 8.08 0.14
C ALA A 277 -35.53 6.56 0.30
#